data_198fe02a48d44490cfe9b880565974a5
#
_entry.id   198fe02a48d44490cfe9b880565974a5
#
_cell.length_a   1.000
_cell.length_b   1.000
_cell.length_c   1.000
_cell.angle_alpha   90.00
_cell.angle_beta   90.00
_cell.angle_gamma   90.00
#
_symmetry.space_group_name_H-M   'P 1'
#
loop_
_entity.id
_entity.type
_entity.pdbx_description
1 polymer ?
#
loop_
_entity_poly.entity_id
_entity_poly.type
_entity_poly.pdbx_seq_one_letter_code
_entity_poly.pdbx_strand_id
1 'polypeptide(L)'
;MKGKVMHNKKILLAALLLGVGTVLGSFGSPDIAEAAVTISPDHAGLQYFGRWDKSNAKEYQCAQGAVYIKANFTGTSIKVKMRDPNDKWRVSIDGGEFRRFKPRGQETVLAENLHPGSHKLLLVRSTEGYMGTTYFHGFELDDGAKLEKPDALKSRRLEFVGDSITAGAKNDGELKGENYNDIEDNDQAYGPKVARMLDADYSILAKSGEGVVHNWADPWPSNQVHTADRYAWTLYSEKKDGQHVIWDSRQFPIDATIIAMGTNDFSKPAQHSPTKDEFVAGYVDLIRTIRKMNPGKKIICTEPVPNWVGKRGREWVKAAVDQVTQAGMKDVYFITMNVPQPLLSESDYAHDSTHPLQEGHQKIADYLKDKIAAIMGWDS
;
A
#
# COMPACT_ATOMS: atom_id res chain seq x y z
N MET A 1 62.73 31.84 -58.31
CA MET A 1 64.10 32.38 -58.02
C MET A 1 64.63 31.62 -56.84
N LYS A 2 65.65 30.88 -57.02
CA LYS A 2 66.91 30.73 -56.27
C LYS A 2 66.77 30.60 -54.78
N GLY A 3 67.33 29.64 -54.06
CA GLY A 3 68.38 28.75 -54.39
C GLY A 3 68.76 27.86 -53.21
N LYS A 4 69.34 26.75 -53.55
CA LYS A 4 70.00 25.75 -52.69
C LYS A 4 70.99 26.37 -51.68
N VAL A 5 71.22 25.65 -50.55
CA VAL A 5 72.56 25.18 -50.22
C VAL A 5 72.48 23.98 -49.26
N MET A 6 73.15 22.89 -49.63
CA MET A 6 73.46 21.70 -48.82
C MET A 6 74.75 22.01 -48.01
N HIS A 7 74.93 21.32 -46.86
CA HIS A 7 76.23 20.72 -46.41
C HIS A 7 76.03 19.85 -45.17
N ASN A 8 76.09 18.60 -45.29
CA ASN A 8 77.16 17.62 -44.99
C ASN A 8 77.54 17.42 -43.50
N LYS A 9 77.28 16.19 -43.11
CA LYS A 9 78.00 15.23 -42.30
C LYS A 9 78.77 15.66 -41.03
N LYS A 10 78.47 14.96 -39.98
CA LYS A 10 79.47 14.14 -39.24
C LYS A 10 78.80 13.07 -38.40
N ILE A 11 79.21 11.85 -38.67
CA ILE A 11 78.94 10.64 -37.89
C ILE A 11 79.78 10.68 -36.64
N LEU A 12 79.16 10.40 -35.47
CA LEU A 12 79.86 9.92 -34.28
C LEU A 12 79.15 8.73 -33.70
N LEU A 13 79.81 7.62 -33.75
CA LEU A 13 79.48 6.32 -33.20
C LEU A 13 79.81 6.36 -31.70
N ALA A 14 78.90 6.04 -30.84
CA ALA A 14 79.25 5.66 -29.48
C ALA A 14 78.28 4.57 -29.02
N ALA A 15 78.87 3.53 -28.51
CA ALA A 15 78.32 2.23 -28.20
C ALA A 15 77.36 2.24 -26.98
N LEU A 16 76.29 1.55 -27.15
CA LEU A 16 75.77 0.38 -26.48
C LEU A 16 76.06 0.19 -24.99
N LEU A 17 74.96 0.27 -24.17
CA LEU A 17 74.80 -0.57 -23.00
C LEU A 17 73.32 -0.96 -22.90
N LEU A 18 73.05 -2.24 -23.17
CA LEU A 18 71.74 -2.87 -22.96
C LEU A 18 71.46 -2.95 -21.45
N GLY A 19 70.49 -2.20 -20.99
CA GLY A 19 69.81 -2.43 -19.73
C GLY A 19 68.47 -3.10 -20.01
N VAL A 20 68.38 -4.43 -19.82
CA VAL A 20 67.12 -5.17 -19.83
C VAL A 20 66.37 -4.82 -18.53
N GLY A 21 65.59 -3.77 -18.58
CA GLY A 21 64.60 -3.50 -17.54
C GLY A 21 63.33 -4.30 -17.81
N THR A 22 63.14 -5.40 -17.12
CA THR A 22 61.85 -6.10 -17.04
C THR A 22 60.83 -5.17 -16.40
N VAL A 23 60.02 -4.50 -17.23
CA VAL A 23 58.79 -3.86 -16.80
C VAL A 23 57.82 -4.99 -16.48
N LEU A 24 57.74 -5.39 -15.22
CA LEU A 24 56.59 -6.14 -14.69
C LEU A 24 55.38 -5.18 -14.73
N GLY A 25 54.72 -5.13 -15.90
CA GLY A 25 53.37 -4.59 -15.98
C GLY A 25 52.48 -5.44 -15.10
N SER A 26 52.05 -4.90 -14.00
CA SER A 26 50.90 -5.42 -13.27
C SER A 26 49.71 -5.34 -14.24
N PHE A 27 49.39 -6.45 -14.86
CA PHE A 27 48.10 -6.65 -15.50
C PHE A 27 47.10 -6.63 -14.33
N GLY A 28 46.47 -5.47 -14.07
CA GLY A 28 45.28 -5.41 -13.28
C GLY A 28 44.29 -6.43 -13.86
N SER A 29 43.86 -7.37 -13.07
CA SER A 29 42.78 -8.26 -13.46
C SER A 29 41.66 -7.39 -14.00
N PRO A 30 41.06 -7.68 -15.16
CA PRO A 30 39.88 -6.93 -15.56
C PRO A 30 38.88 -7.05 -14.42
N ASP A 31 38.41 -5.90 -13.90
CA ASP A 31 37.25 -5.88 -13.04
C ASP A 31 36.13 -6.59 -13.79
N ILE A 32 35.92 -7.86 -13.47
CA ILE A 32 34.75 -8.59 -13.93
C ILE A 32 33.61 -7.82 -13.22
N ALA A 33 32.87 -7.01 -13.96
CA ALA A 33 31.69 -6.37 -13.48
C ALA A 33 30.81 -7.50 -12.92
N GLU A 34 30.73 -7.56 -11.60
CA GLU A 34 29.96 -8.54 -10.89
C GLU A 34 28.49 -8.41 -11.33
N ALA A 35 27.85 -9.52 -11.70
CA ALA A 35 26.52 -9.50 -12.30
C ALA A 35 25.45 -9.42 -11.22
N ALA A 36 24.68 -8.33 -11.22
CA ALA A 36 23.56 -8.15 -10.31
C ALA A 36 22.56 -9.32 -10.37
N VAL A 37 22.04 -9.74 -9.22
CA VAL A 37 21.08 -10.84 -9.09
C VAL A 37 19.65 -10.31 -9.25
N THR A 38 18.96 -10.75 -10.30
CA THR A 38 17.54 -10.43 -10.51
C THR A 38 16.65 -11.42 -9.76
N ILE A 39 15.75 -10.90 -8.97
CA ILE A 39 14.72 -11.64 -8.22
C ILE A 39 13.37 -11.44 -8.91
N SER A 40 12.79 -12.52 -9.40
CA SER A 40 11.46 -12.48 -10.03
C SER A 40 10.32 -12.30 -9.00
N PRO A 41 9.13 -11.79 -9.41
CA PRO A 41 8.00 -11.61 -8.50
C PRO A 41 7.52 -12.92 -7.85
N ASP A 42 7.64 -14.05 -8.51
CA ASP A 42 7.21 -15.36 -8.02
C ASP A 42 8.25 -16.07 -7.13
N HIS A 43 9.36 -15.41 -6.79
CA HIS A 43 10.38 -16.00 -5.95
C HIS A 43 9.83 -16.29 -4.53
N ALA A 44 10.04 -17.51 -4.04
CA ALA A 44 9.49 -18.01 -2.78
C ALA A 44 9.96 -17.25 -1.51
N GLY A 45 11.03 -16.45 -1.62
CA GLY A 45 11.52 -15.57 -0.56
C GLY A 45 10.73 -14.27 -0.41
N LEU A 46 9.79 -13.96 -1.31
CA LEU A 46 8.96 -12.76 -1.26
C LEU A 46 7.60 -13.05 -0.61
N GLN A 47 7.20 -12.20 0.32
CA GLN A 47 5.89 -12.27 0.96
C GLN A 47 5.05 -11.06 0.56
N TYR A 48 3.83 -11.31 0.09
CA TYR A 48 2.89 -10.32 -0.41
C TYR A 48 1.67 -10.20 0.50
N PHE A 49 1.30 -8.97 0.83
CA PHE A 49 0.19 -8.65 1.72
C PHE A 49 -0.79 -7.70 1.05
N GLY A 50 -2.08 -7.87 1.31
CA GLY A 50 -3.14 -7.21 0.59
C GLY A 50 -3.46 -7.90 -0.74
N ARG A 51 -4.09 -7.19 -1.67
CA ARG A 51 -4.60 -7.76 -2.92
C ARG A 51 -3.62 -7.60 -4.07
N TRP A 52 -3.13 -8.72 -4.59
CA TRP A 52 -2.21 -8.80 -5.72
C TRP A 52 -2.75 -9.71 -6.81
N ASP A 53 -2.76 -9.25 -8.06
CA ASP A 53 -2.91 -10.13 -9.21
C ASP A 53 -1.57 -10.80 -9.52
N LYS A 54 -1.51 -12.11 -9.28
CA LYS A 54 -0.33 -12.94 -9.48
C LYS A 54 -0.45 -13.85 -10.71
N SER A 55 -1.35 -13.54 -11.63
CA SER A 55 -1.62 -14.37 -12.82
C SER A 55 -0.45 -14.43 -13.81
N ASN A 56 0.49 -13.47 -13.75
CA ASN A 56 1.71 -13.47 -14.53
C ASN A 56 2.93 -13.56 -13.60
N ALA A 57 3.65 -14.68 -13.64
CA ALA A 57 4.82 -14.91 -12.78
C ALA A 57 5.95 -13.86 -12.94
N LYS A 58 6.00 -13.16 -14.07
CA LYS A 58 7.01 -12.13 -14.36
C LYS A 58 6.57 -10.71 -14.00
N GLU A 59 5.28 -10.52 -13.69
CA GLU A 59 4.70 -9.21 -13.43
C GLU A 59 3.49 -9.37 -12.50
N TYR A 60 3.66 -9.05 -11.22
CA TYR A 60 2.54 -8.98 -10.28
C TYR A 60 1.94 -7.58 -10.29
N GLN A 61 0.62 -7.49 -10.15
CA GLN A 61 -0.07 -6.21 -10.20
C GLN A 61 -0.80 -5.94 -8.89
N CYS A 62 -0.78 -4.69 -8.45
CA CYS A 62 -1.59 -4.22 -7.33
C CYS A 62 -2.12 -2.82 -7.60
N ALA A 63 -3.27 -2.50 -7.02
CA ALA A 63 -3.89 -1.20 -7.14
C ALA A 63 -4.44 -0.68 -5.79
N GLN A 64 -4.59 -1.52 -4.78
CA GLN A 64 -5.07 -1.08 -3.48
C GLN A 64 -3.98 -0.36 -2.68
N GLY A 65 -4.39 0.62 -1.87
CA GLY A 65 -3.47 1.29 -0.94
C GLY A 65 -2.97 0.35 0.15
N ALA A 66 -1.84 0.67 0.74
CA ALA A 66 -1.19 -0.07 1.82
C ALA A 66 -0.98 -1.58 1.56
N VAL A 67 -0.94 -2.02 0.29
CA VAL A 67 -0.37 -3.31 -0.05
C VAL A 67 1.12 -3.28 0.22
N TYR A 68 1.70 -4.41 0.65
CA TYR A 68 3.11 -4.43 0.99
C TYR A 68 3.82 -5.74 0.66
N ILE A 69 5.15 -5.65 0.58
CA ILE A 69 6.07 -6.76 0.35
C ILE A 69 7.05 -6.81 1.51
N LYS A 70 7.28 -8.02 2.03
CA LYS A 70 8.37 -8.32 2.97
C LYS A 70 9.36 -9.27 2.29
N ALA A 71 10.64 -9.05 2.56
CA ALA A 71 11.71 -9.94 2.11
C ALA A 71 12.89 -9.88 3.09
N ASN A 72 13.58 -11.00 3.27
CA ASN A 72 14.89 -11.07 3.90
C ASN A 72 15.92 -11.27 2.79
N PHE A 73 17.00 -10.50 2.78
CA PHE A 73 18.02 -10.57 1.73
C PHE A 73 19.43 -10.38 2.30
N THR A 74 20.43 -10.84 1.55
CA THR A 74 21.83 -10.54 1.83
C THR A 74 22.36 -9.52 0.83
N GLY A 75 23.47 -8.85 1.16
CA GLY A 75 24.12 -7.90 0.26
C GLY A 75 24.29 -6.53 0.89
N THR A 76 24.60 -5.54 0.06
CA THR A 76 24.83 -4.14 0.47
C THR A 76 23.90 -3.16 -0.23
N SER A 77 23.10 -3.65 -1.20
CA SER A 77 22.10 -2.85 -1.90
C SER A 77 20.88 -3.65 -2.31
N ILE A 78 19.80 -2.95 -2.57
CA ILE A 78 18.57 -3.49 -3.13
C ILE A 78 17.88 -2.43 -3.99
N LYS A 79 17.46 -2.83 -5.19
CA LYS A 79 16.66 -2.02 -6.09
C LYS A 79 15.32 -2.71 -6.35
N VAL A 80 14.26 -1.92 -6.54
CA VAL A 80 12.97 -2.45 -6.98
C VAL A 80 12.81 -2.22 -8.49
N LYS A 81 12.30 -3.24 -9.17
CA LYS A 81 11.91 -3.17 -10.59
C LYS A 81 10.39 -3.10 -10.66
N MET A 82 9.86 -1.94 -11.05
CA MET A 82 8.41 -1.74 -11.21
C MET A 82 8.10 -0.61 -12.19
N ARG A 83 6.93 -0.68 -12.79
CA ARG A 83 6.34 0.43 -13.55
C ARG A 83 5.18 0.99 -12.73
N ASP A 84 5.37 2.20 -12.24
CA ASP A 84 4.39 2.89 -11.40
C ASP A 84 4.64 4.40 -11.46
N PRO A 85 4.03 5.11 -12.42
CA PRO A 85 4.36 6.52 -12.65
C PRO A 85 3.71 7.48 -11.65
N ASN A 86 2.67 7.06 -10.94
CA ASN A 86 1.81 7.96 -10.18
C ASN A 86 1.89 7.75 -8.67
N ASP A 87 2.10 6.52 -8.24
CA ASP A 87 2.00 6.16 -6.84
C ASP A 87 3.24 6.51 -6.02
N LYS A 88 3.03 6.67 -4.74
CA LYS A 88 4.11 6.78 -3.76
C LYS A 88 4.22 5.48 -2.99
N TRP A 89 5.46 5.15 -2.70
CA TRP A 89 5.85 4.01 -1.89
C TRP A 89 6.70 4.48 -0.72
N ARG A 90 6.75 3.65 0.29
CA ARG A 90 7.65 3.83 1.41
C ARG A 90 8.41 2.54 1.67
N VAL A 91 9.68 2.69 2.02
CA VAL A 91 10.59 1.57 2.30
C VAL A 91 11.22 1.74 3.67
N SER A 92 11.30 0.64 4.41
CA SER A 92 12.10 0.50 5.62
C SER A 92 13.03 -0.70 5.46
N ILE A 93 14.28 -0.52 5.87
CA ILE A 93 15.28 -1.59 5.96
C ILE A 93 15.58 -1.79 7.44
N ASP A 94 15.58 -3.06 7.88
CA ASP A 94 15.90 -3.49 9.24
C ASP A 94 15.05 -2.83 10.34
N GLY A 95 13.81 -2.44 10.00
CA GLY A 95 12.92 -1.75 10.91
C GLY A 95 13.31 -0.30 11.20
N GLY A 96 14.24 0.27 10.43
CA GLY A 96 14.60 1.69 10.49
C GLY A 96 13.48 2.61 9.98
N GLU A 97 13.75 3.91 10.02
CA GLU A 97 12.82 4.93 9.56
C GLU A 97 12.37 4.70 8.11
N PHE A 98 11.11 4.99 7.85
CA PHE A 98 10.56 4.88 6.50
C PHE A 98 11.02 6.05 5.62
N ARG A 99 11.53 5.71 4.44
CA ARG A 99 11.79 6.67 3.37
C ARG A 99 10.69 6.57 2.31
N ARG A 100 10.00 7.68 2.03
CA ARG A 100 9.01 7.77 0.93
C ARG A 100 9.72 8.05 -0.38
N PHE A 101 9.20 7.48 -1.48
CA PHE A 101 9.70 7.70 -2.83
C PHE A 101 8.60 7.53 -3.88
N LYS A 102 8.82 8.11 -5.06
CA LYS A 102 8.09 7.76 -6.29
C LYS A 102 8.99 6.88 -7.14
N PRO A 103 8.51 5.74 -7.66
CA PRO A 103 9.26 4.98 -8.64
C PRO A 103 9.65 5.84 -9.84
N ARG A 104 10.89 5.69 -10.31
CA ARG A 104 11.40 6.44 -11.47
C ARG A 104 11.89 5.45 -12.51
N GLY A 105 11.33 5.56 -13.72
CA GLY A 105 11.66 4.61 -14.79
C GLY A 105 11.20 3.20 -14.44
N GLN A 106 12.01 2.21 -14.77
CA GLN A 106 11.72 0.80 -14.51
C GLN A 106 12.42 0.26 -13.26
N GLU A 107 13.37 1.01 -12.71
CA GLU A 107 14.20 0.61 -11.58
C GLU A 107 14.41 1.78 -10.62
N THR A 108 14.33 1.51 -9.33
CA THR A 108 14.54 2.51 -8.27
C THR A 108 15.36 1.90 -7.14
N VAL A 109 16.42 2.60 -6.72
CA VAL A 109 17.26 2.22 -5.57
C VAL A 109 16.44 2.35 -4.29
N LEU A 110 16.29 1.25 -3.56
CA LEU A 110 15.65 1.23 -2.25
C LEU A 110 16.65 1.46 -1.13
N ALA A 111 17.81 0.84 -1.21
CA ALA A 111 18.92 1.04 -0.30
C ALA A 111 20.26 0.76 -1.00
N GLU A 112 21.31 1.40 -0.54
CA GLU A 112 22.70 1.19 -0.95
C GLU A 112 23.64 1.48 0.22
N ASN A 113 24.87 0.98 0.14
CA ASN A 113 25.88 1.11 1.18
C ASN A 113 25.44 0.53 2.54
N LEU A 114 24.65 -0.53 2.52
CA LEU A 114 24.33 -1.31 3.70
C LEU A 114 25.58 -2.06 4.19
N HIS A 115 25.61 -2.43 5.46
CA HIS A 115 26.64 -3.36 5.93
C HIS A 115 26.49 -4.72 5.24
N PRO A 116 27.57 -5.39 4.86
CA PRO A 116 27.47 -6.76 4.35
C PRO A 116 26.76 -7.68 5.38
N GLY A 117 25.74 -8.40 4.95
CA GLY A 117 25.01 -9.30 5.83
C GLY A 117 23.55 -9.46 5.45
N SER A 118 22.77 -9.92 6.42
CA SER A 118 21.33 -10.14 6.28
C SER A 118 20.55 -8.87 6.61
N HIS A 119 19.56 -8.55 5.78
CA HIS A 119 18.69 -7.38 5.93
C HIS A 119 17.23 -7.76 5.78
N LYS A 120 16.34 -6.96 6.37
CA LYS A 120 14.89 -7.06 6.24
C LYS A 120 14.32 -5.89 5.47
N LEU A 121 13.62 -6.18 4.39
CA LEU A 121 12.87 -5.20 3.61
C LEU A 121 11.42 -5.19 4.04
N LEU A 122 10.87 -3.98 4.21
CA LEU A 122 9.44 -3.69 4.20
C LEU A 122 9.17 -2.60 3.17
N LEU A 123 8.44 -2.94 2.11
CA LEU A 123 8.06 -2.04 1.01
C LEU A 123 6.55 -1.91 0.97
N VAL A 124 6.01 -0.69 1.14
CA VAL A 124 4.57 -0.43 1.28
C VAL A 124 4.12 0.64 0.29
N ARG A 125 3.00 0.43 -0.39
CA ARG A 125 2.34 1.45 -1.21
C ARG A 125 1.63 2.46 -0.31
N SER A 126 1.89 3.76 -0.52
CA SER A 126 1.37 4.84 0.33
C SER A 126 0.12 5.52 -0.24
N THR A 127 -0.23 5.28 -1.50
CA THR A 127 -1.34 5.95 -2.19
C THR A 127 -2.45 4.97 -2.56
N GLU A 128 -3.67 5.50 -2.66
CA GLU A 128 -4.85 4.70 -2.97
C GLU A 128 -4.99 4.36 -4.47
N GLY A 129 -5.90 3.44 -4.78
CA GLY A 129 -5.99 2.78 -6.08
C GLY A 129 -6.37 3.63 -7.28
N TYR A 130 -7.01 4.79 -7.10
CA TYR A 130 -7.37 5.63 -8.23
C TYR A 130 -6.15 6.29 -8.92
N MET A 131 -4.99 6.23 -8.27
CA MET A 131 -3.74 6.70 -8.87
C MET A 131 -3.22 5.81 -9.98
N GLY A 132 -3.65 4.57 -10.03
CA GLY A 132 -3.31 3.62 -11.05
C GLY A 132 -2.88 2.25 -10.52
N THR A 133 -2.45 1.41 -11.45
CA THR A 133 -1.95 0.08 -11.14
C THR A 133 -0.43 0.07 -11.15
N THR A 134 0.15 -0.49 -10.12
CA THR A 134 1.56 -0.85 -10.06
C THR A 134 1.78 -2.17 -10.76
N TYR A 135 2.80 -2.23 -11.62
CA TYR A 135 3.30 -3.43 -12.28
C TYR A 135 4.67 -3.76 -11.69
N PHE A 136 4.70 -4.74 -10.81
CA PHE A 136 5.89 -5.13 -10.07
C PHE A 136 6.63 -6.25 -10.81
N HIS A 137 7.91 -6.02 -11.11
CA HIS A 137 8.77 -6.94 -11.86
C HIS A 137 9.86 -7.60 -11.00
N GLY A 138 9.86 -7.33 -9.69
CA GLY A 138 10.80 -7.95 -8.75
C GLY A 138 11.85 -7.00 -8.19
N PHE A 139 12.96 -7.57 -7.77
CA PHE A 139 14.08 -6.83 -7.20
C PHE A 139 15.39 -7.14 -7.93
N GLU A 140 16.37 -6.28 -7.71
CA GLU A 140 17.76 -6.50 -8.06
C GLU A 140 18.62 -6.35 -6.81
N LEU A 141 19.51 -7.32 -6.61
CA LEU A 141 20.48 -7.37 -5.51
C LEU A 141 21.90 -7.33 -6.07
N ASP A 142 22.89 -7.13 -5.20
CA ASP A 142 24.29 -7.20 -5.54
C ASP A 142 24.68 -8.60 -6.09
N ASP A 143 25.83 -8.69 -6.72
CA ASP A 143 26.40 -9.98 -7.12
C ASP A 143 26.61 -10.89 -5.90
N GLY A 144 26.29 -12.17 -6.09
CA GLY A 144 26.35 -13.18 -5.04
C GLY A 144 25.35 -13.00 -3.87
N ALA A 145 24.57 -11.92 -3.86
CA ALA A 145 23.49 -11.72 -2.90
C ALA A 145 22.29 -12.63 -3.22
N LYS A 146 21.45 -12.87 -2.23
CA LYS A 146 20.27 -13.75 -2.36
C LYS A 146 19.14 -13.31 -1.43
N LEU A 147 17.93 -13.75 -1.77
CA LEU A 147 16.86 -13.77 -0.78
C LEU A 147 17.09 -14.91 0.22
N GLU A 148 16.79 -14.62 1.46
CA GLU A 148 16.81 -15.60 2.55
C GLU A 148 15.42 -16.14 2.83
N LYS A 149 15.33 -17.09 3.74
CA LYS A 149 14.04 -17.62 4.18
C LYS A 149 13.21 -16.47 4.77
N PRO A 150 11.97 -16.28 4.32
CA PRO A 150 11.11 -15.24 4.87
C PRO A 150 10.76 -15.53 6.34
N ASP A 151 10.46 -14.48 7.09
CA ASP A 151 9.93 -14.60 8.44
C ASP A 151 8.60 -15.36 8.44
N ALA A 152 8.25 -15.95 9.58
CA ALA A 152 6.94 -16.58 9.74
C ALA A 152 5.83 -15.53 9.55
N LEU A 153 4.75 -15.91 8.85
CA LEU A 153 3.57 -15.08 8.75
C LEU A 153 2.93 -14.92 10.13
N LYS A 154 2.38 -13.74 10.39
CA LYS A 154 1.58 -13.51 11.59
C LYS A 154 0.34 -14.41 11.57
N SER A 155 -0.11 -14.83 12.73
CA SER A 155 -1.31 -15.65 12.89
C SER A 155 -2.60 -14.86 12.75
N ARG A 156 -2.54 -13.52 12.92
CA ARG A 156 -3.69 -12.60 12.89
C ARG A 156 -3.69 -11.81 11.59
N ARG A 157 -4.85 -11.67 10.94
CA ARG A 157 -5.00 -10.90 9.70
C ARG A 157 -6.32 -10.16 9.67
N LEU A 158 -6.25 -8.86 9.41
CA LEU A 158 -7.40 -7.97 9.37
C LEU A 158 -7.55 -7.34 7.97
N GLU A 159 -8.77 -7.15 7.52
CA GLU A 159 -9.08 -6.35 6.36
C GLU A 159 -9.88 -5.12 6.78
N PHE A 160 -9.54 -3.95 6.23
CA PHE A 160 -10.25 -2.70 6.47
C PHE A 160 -10.87 -2.23 5.16
N VAL A 161 -12.18 -2.00 5.20
CA VAL A 161 -12.97 -1.55 4.05
C VAL A 161 -13.53 -0.18 4.37
N GLY A 162 -13.31 0.78 3.48
CA GLY A 162 -13.78 2.13 3.71
C GLY A 162 -13.61 3.09 2.54
N ASP A 163 -13.73 4.35 2.85
CA ASP A 163 -13.61 5.48 1.95
C ASP A 163 -12.25 6.19 2.11
N SER A 164 -12.19 7.49 1.79
CA SER A 164 -11.00 8.33 1.90
C SER A 164 -10.37 8.31 3.31
N ILE A 165 -11.16 8.15 4.35
CA ILE A 165 -10.65 8.11 5.73
C ILE A 165 -9.87 6.81 5.95
N THR A 166 -10.39 5.69 5.49
CA THR A 166 -9.68 4.41 5.55
C THR A 166 -8.44 4.39 4.65
N ALA A 167 -8.48 5.11 3.53
CA ALA A 167 -7.33 5.33 2.66
C ALA A 167 -6.26 6.27 3.29
N GLY A 168 -6.59 7.04 4.31
CA GLY A 168 -5.66 7.99 4.92
C GLY A 168 -5.49 9.27 4.13
N ALA A 169 -6.51 9.67 3.39
CA ALA A 169 -6.50 10.92 2.65
C ALA A 169 -6.22 12.11 3.58
N LYS A 170 -5.33 12.99 3.16
CA LYS A 170 -4.90 14.20 3.91
C LYS A 170 -4.30 13.94 5.29
N ASN A 171 -3.95 12.72 5.62
CA ASN A 171 -3.43 12.41 6.97
C ASN A 171 -2.03 12.97 7.25
N ASP A 172 -1.25 13.32 6.23
CA ASP A 172 0.03 14.02 6.35
C ASP A 172 -0.10 15.56 6.44
N GLY A 173 -1.33 16.06 6.59
CA GLY A 173 -1.64 17.48 6.68
C GLY A 173 -1.94 18.12 5.32
N GLU A 174 -2.43 19.36 5.38
CA GLU A 174 -2.67 20.18 4.20
C GLU A 174 -1.47 21.09 3.96
N LEU A 175 -0.63 20.72 3.02
CA LEU A 175 0.41 21.61 2.54
C LEU A 175 -0.15 22.46 1.39
N LYS A 176 -0.04 23.77 1.50
CA LYS A 176 -0.56 24.70 0.47
C LYS A 176 0.16 24.46 -0.85
N GLY A 177 -0.61 24.12 -1.88
CA GLY A 177 -0.11 23.94 -3.24
C GLY A 177 0.40 22.53 -3.58
N GLU A 178 0.26 21.58 -2.69
CA GLU A 178 0.58 20.19 -2.98
C GLU A 178 -0.61 19.45 -3.59
N ASN A 179 -0.29 18.40 -4.38
CA ASN A 179 -1.31 17.50 -4.87
C ASN A 179 -1.89 16.68 -3.72
N TYR A 180 -3.17 16.34 -3.80
CA TYR A 180 -3.87 15.49 -2.84
C TYR A 180 -3.06 14.23 -2.42
N ASN A 181 -2.41 13.59 -3.39
CA ASN A 181 -1.59 12.40 -3.15
C ASN A 181 -0.28 12.68 -2.42
N ASP A 182 0.16 13.94 -2.35
CA ASP A 182 1.40 14.29 -1.65
C ASP A 182 1.22 14.31 -0.14
N ILE A 183 -0.03 14.45 0.30
CA ILE A 183 -0.45 14.51 1.70
C ILE A 183 -1.26 13.28 2.15
N GLU A 184 -1.20 12.20 1.39
CA GLU A 184 -1.82 10.91 1.68
C GLU A 184 -0.77 9.87 2.05
N ASP A 185 -1.01 9.12 3.12
CA ASP A 185 -0.21 7.93 3.46
C ASP A 185 -1.12 6.82 3.99
N ASN A 186 -1.46 5.88 3.13
CA ASN A 186 -2.35 4.77 3.46
C ASN A 186 -1.83 3.90 4.60
N ASP A 187 -0.50 3.73 4.71
CA ASP A 187 0.12 2.94 5.78
C ASP A 187 0.05 3.63 7.14
N GLN A 188 -0.17 4.95 7.18
CA GLN A 188 -0.36 5.73 8.40
C GLN A 188 -1.83 5.95 8.75
N ALA A 189 -2.78 5.41 7.99
CA ALA A 189 -4.19 5.40 8.36
C ALA A 189 -4.46 4.50 9.56
N TYR A 190 -5.64 4.66 10.17
CA TYR A 190 -6.01 3.93 11.39
C TYR A 190 -5.95 2.41 11.25
N GLY A 191 -6.32 1.87 10.06
CA GLY A 191 -6.37 0.43 9.82
C GLY A 191 -5.01 -0.26 9.98
N PRO A 192 -3.95 0.13 9.25
CA PRO A 192 -2.61 -0.37 9.45
C PRO A 192 -2.06 -0.16 10.88
N LYS A 193 -2.41 0.98 11.53
CA LYS A 193 -2.03 1.23 12.94
C LYS A 193 -2.67 0.20 13.88
N VAL A 194 -3.98 -0.04 13.77
CA VAL A 194 -4.69 -1.08 14.56
C VAL A 194 -4.03 -2.45 14.34
N ALA A 195 -3.80 -2.82 13.08
CA ALA A 195 -3.25 -4.12 12.76
C ALA A 195 -1.85 -4.31 13.40
N ARG A 196 -0.98 -3.29 13.31
CA ARG A 196 0.33 -3.34 13.96
C ARG A 196 0.24 -3.47 15.48
N MET A 197 -0.67 -2.74 16.14
CA MET A 197 -0.87 -2.80 17.59
C MET A 197 -1.44 -4.16 18.05
N LEU A 198 -2.17 -4.87 17.18
CA LEU A 198 -2.72 -6.20 17.46
C LEU A 198 -1.83 -7.35 16.95
N ASP A 199 -0.62 -7.04 16.54
CA ASP A 199 0.30 -7.99 15.90
C ASP A 199 -0.37 -8.78 14.76
N ALA A 200 -1.10 -8.07 13.90
CA ALA A 200 -1.77 -8.62 12.73
C ALA A 200 -1.12 -8.14 11.42
N ASP A 201 -1.16 -8.97 10.38
CA ASP A 201 -1.00 -8.52 9.01
C ASP A 201 -2.34 -7.92 8.51
N TYR A 202 -2.31 -7.08 7.48
CA TYR A 202 -3.50 -6.33 7.05
C TYR A 202 -3.66 -6.24 5.54
N SER A 203 -4.90 -5.97 5.13
CA SER A 203 -5.32 -5.58 3.78
C SER A 203 -6.21 -4.35 3.88
N ILE A 204 -6.04 -3.39 2.98
CA ILE A 204 -6.88 -2.21 2.89
C ILE A 204 -7.63 -2.25 1.56
N LEU A 205 -8.94 -2.06 1.62
CA LEU A 205 -9.81 -1.83 0.47
C LEU A 205 -10.53 -0.51 0.68
N ALA A 206 -10.00 0.55 0.13
CA ALA A 206 -10.52 1.89 0.36
C ALA A 206 -10.47 2.72 -0.92
N LYS A 207 -11.47 3.59 -1.08
CA LYS A 207 -11.54 4.54 -2.20
C LYS A 207 -12.12 5.86 -1.75
N SER A 208 -11.37 6.93 -1.97
CA SER A 208 -11.83 8.31 -1.77
C SER A 208 -13.09 8.59 -2.57
N GLY A 209 -14.05 9.22 -1.92
CA GLY A 209 -15.33 9.58 -2.52
C GLY A 209 -16.33 8.44 -2.68
N GLU A 210 -15.97 7.18 -2.38
CA GLU A 210 -16.89 6.06 -2.56
C GLU A 210 -17.87 5.94 -1.38
N GLY A 211 -19.12 5.65 -1.70
CA GLY A 211 -20.19 5.37 -0.74
C GLY A 211 -20.69 3.93 -0.83
N VAL A 212 -21.68 3.66 -0.04
CA VAL A 212 -22.39 2.37 -0.03
C VAL A 212 -23.40 2.32 -1.15
N VAL A 213 -24.14 3.41 -1.36
CA VAL A 213 -25.17 3.58 -2.40
C VAL A 213 -25.07 4.92 -3.14
N HIS A 214 -24.25 5.84 -2.64
CA HIS A 214 -24.08 7.17 -3.21
C HIS A 214 -22.66 7.68 -2.99
N ASN A 215 -21.90 7.82 -4.08
CA ASN A 215 -20.56 8.38 -4.02
C ASN A 215 -20.60 9.91 -3.85
N TRP A 216 -19.50 10.48 -3.41
CA TRP A 216 -19.35 11.93 -3.38
C TRP A 216 -19.53 12.52 -4.79
N ALA A 217 -20.39 13.53 -4.91
CA ALA A 217 -20.73 14.21 -6.15
C ALA A 217 -21.51 13.39 -7.20
N ASP A 218 -21.94 12.17 -6.90
CA ASP A 218 -22.82 11.44 -7.83
C ASP A 218 -24.18 12.12 -7.98
N PRO A 219 -24.82 12.00 -9.16
CA PRO A 219 -26.23 12.29 -9.31
C PRO A 219 -27.06 11.29 -8.49
N TRP A 220 -28.31 11.64 -8.16
CA TRP A 220 -29.24 10.70 -7.54
C TRP A 220 -30.42 10.40 -8.49
N PRO A 221 -30.79 9.13 -8.67
CA PRO A 221 -30.13 7.92 -8.16
C PRO A 221 -28.74 7.73 -8.80
N SER A 222 -27.82 7.15 -8.02
CA SER A 222 -26.49 6.83 -8.51
C SER A 222 -26.53 5.59 -9.41
N ASN A 223 -25.78 5.62 -10.51
CA ASN A 223 -25.53 4.48 -11.39
C ASN A 223 -24.06 4.08 -11.44
N GLN A 224 -23.28 4.60 -10.52
CA GLN A 224 -21.84 4.37 -10.44
C GLN A 224 -21.52 3.09 -9.67
N VAL A 225 -20.27 2.67 -9.75
CA VAL A 225 -19.75 1.56 -8.96
C VAL A 225 -19.66 1.99 -7.48
N HIS A 226 -20.11 1.12 -6.59
CA HIS A 226 -20.04 1.31 -5.14
C HIS A 226 -19.19 0.23 -4.47
N THR A 227 -18.95 0.38 -3.17
CA THR A 227 -18.05 -0.49 -2.40
C THR A 227 -18.43 -1.98 -2.49
N ALA A 228 -19.72 -2.32 -2.50
CA ALA A 228 -20.18 -3.70 -2.59
C ALA A 228 -19.76 -4.37 -3.92
N ASP A 229 -19.78 -3.62 -5.02
CA ASP A 229 -19.32 -4.12 -6.34
C ASP A 229 -17.80 -4.29 -6.36
N ARG A 230 -17.09 -3.24 -5.88
CA ARG A 230 -15.64 -3.20 -5.88
C ARG A 230 -15.00 -4.22 -4.95
N TYR A 231 -15.68 -4.57 -3.87
CA TYR A 231 -15.17 -5.53 -2.89
C TYR A 231 -14.73 -6.87 -3.50
N ALA A 232 -15.39 -7.29 -4.58
CA ALA A 232 -15.04 -8.53 -5.26
C ALA A 232 -13.78 -8.44 -6.14
N TRP A 233 -13.20 -7.24 -6.36
CA TRP A 233 -12.12 -7.05 -7.33
C TRP A 233 -10.74 -7.09 -6.68
N THR A 234 -9.77 -7.64 -7.40
CA THR A 234 -8.36 -7.64 -7.01
C THR A 234 -7.74 -6.27 -7.23
N LEU A 235 -7.92 -5.72 -8.42
CA LEU A 235 -7.46 -4.40 -8.84
C LEU A 235 -8.57 -3.37 -8.67
N TYR A 236 -8.23 -2.11 -8.84
CA TYR A 236 -9.16 -1.02 -8.55
C TYR A 236 -10.25 -0.84 -9.61
N SER A 237 -9.86 -0.68 -10.86
CA SER A 237 -10.78 -0.49 -11.99
C SER A 237 -10.33 -1.23 -13.25
N GLU A 238 -9.15 -1.76 -13.26
CA GLU A 238 -8.55 -2.42 -14.40
C GLU A 238 -9.30 -3.71 -14.73
N LYS A 239 -9.41 -3.94 -16.03
CA LYS A 239 -10.06 -5.13 -16.58
C LYS A 239 -9.05 -5.91 -17.42
N LYS A 240 -9.10 -7.22 -17.25
CA LYS A 240 -8.41 -8.17 -18.12
C LYS A 240 -9.45 -8.81 -19.04
N ASP A 241 -9.22 -8.75 -20.33
CA ASP A 241 -10.19 -9.24 -21.35
C ASP A 241 -11.61 -8.69 -21.16
N GLY A 242 -11.71 -7.40 -20.77
CA GLY A 242 -12.97 -6.71 -20.55
C GLY A 242 -13.67 -7.00 -19.22
N GLN A 243 -13.08 -7.84 -18.35
CA GLN A 243 -13.65 -8.20 -17.05
C GLN A 243 -12.71 -7.84 -15.89
N HIS A 244 -13.29 -7.50 -14.73
CA HIS A 244 -12.52 -7.30 -13.52
C HIS A 244 -11.92 -8.63 -13.02
N VAL A 245 -10.66 -8.57 -12.57
CA VAL A 245 -10.01 -9.72 -11.93
C VAL A 245 -10.64 -9.90 -10.55
N ILE A 246 -11.32 -11.05 -10.36
CA ILE A 246 -11.97 -11.36 -9.09
C ILE A 246 -10.94 -11.78 -8.04
N TRP A 247 -11.09 -11.23 -6.84
CA TRP A 247 -10.23 -11.53 -5.73
C TRP A 247 -10.42 -12.97 -5.22
N ASP A 248 -9.34 -13.70 -5.14
CA ASP A 248 -9.29 -14.99 -4.44
C ASP A 248 -8.86 -14.78 -2.99
N SER A 249 -9.82 -14.80 -2.07
CA SER A 249 -9.57 -14.56 -0.64
C SER A 249 -8.64 -15.59 0.02
N ARG A 250 -8.38 -16.73 -0.63
CA ARG A 250 -7.40 -17.73 -0.17
C ARG A 250 -5.96 -17.24 -0.27
N GLN A 251 -5.68 -16.24 -1.09
CA GLN A 251 -4.34 -15.64 -1.20
C GLN A 251 -3.97 -14.82 0.04
N PHE A 252 -4.97 -14.27 0.73
CA PHE A 252 -4.80 -13.55 2.00
C PHE A 252 -6.01 -13.84 2.90
N PRO A 253 -6.06 -15.01 3.55
CA PRO A 253 -7.18 -15.40 4.39
C PRO A 253 -7.21 -14.54 5.66
N ILE A 254 -8.25 -13.74 5.81
CA ILE A 254 -8.46 -12.81 6.92
C ILE A 254 -9.18 -13.48 8.09
N ASP A 255 -9.09 -12.89 9.29
CA ASP A 255 -9.86 -13.28 10.48
C ASP A 255 -11.09 -12.41 10.68
N ALA A 256 -11.00 -11.13 10.32
CA ALA A 256 -12.11 -10.19 10.35
C ALA A 256 -11.99 -9.11 9.28
N THR A 257 -13.15 -8.62 8.82
CA THR A 257 -13.27 -7.38 8.04
C THR A 257 -13.85 -6.27 8.92
N ILE A 258 -13.19 -5.12 8.95
CA ILE A 258 -13.65 -3.89 9.61
C ILE A 258 -14.18 -2.94 8.54
N ILE A 259 -15.44 -2.52 8.65
CA ILE A 259 -16.12 -1.65 7.68
C ILE A 259 -16.35 -0.29 8.29
N ALA A 260 -15.80 0.76 7.69
CA ALA A 260 -16.04 2.17 8.06
C ALA A 260 -16.52 2.93 6.81
N MET A 261 -17.81 2.80 6.51
CA MET A 261 -18.46 3.35 5.32
C MET A 261 -19.66 4.21 5.67
N GLY A 262 -19.99 5.14 4.76
CA GLY A 262 -21.18 5.99 4.85
C GLY A 262 -20.90 7.48 4.77
N THR A 263 -19.66 7.93 4.93
CA THR A 263 -19.31 9.36 4.87
C THR A 263 -19.84 10.03 3.60
N ASN A 264 -19.58 9.42 2.46
CA ASN A 264 -19.94 9.98 1.16
C ASN A 264 -21.44 9.94 0.90
N ASP A 265 -22.14 8.93 1.39
CA ASP A 265 -23.60 8.82 1.29
C ASP A 265 -24.32 9.99 1.97
N PHE A 266 -23.72 10.55 3.02
CA PHE A 266 -24.27 11.67 3.78
C PHE A 266 -23.70 13.04 3.37
N SER A 267 -22.76 13.10 2.44
CA SER A 267 -22.03 14.31 2.05
C SER A 267 -22.82 15.30 1.21
N LYS A 268 -24.03 14.96 0.77
CA LYS A 268 -24.90 15.78 -0.09
C LYS A 268 -26.05 16.38 0.70
N PRO A 269 -26.63 17.49 0.20
CA PRO A 269 -27.92 18.00 0.70
C PRO A 269 -28.96 16.87 0.75
N ALA A 270 -29.89 16.93 1.70
CA ALA A 270 -30.88 15.86 1.94
C ALA A 270 -31.64 15.44 0.67
N GLN A 271 -31.90 16.37 -0.25
CA GLN A 271 -32.60 16.11 -1.52
C GLN A 271 -31.82 15.20 -2.48
N HIS A 272 -30.53 15.02 -2.22
CA HIS A 272 -29.60 14.19 -3.03
C HIS A 272 -28.96 13.07 -2.21
N SER A 273 -29.41 12.90 -0.95
CA SER A 273 -28.94 11.80 -0.10
C SER A 273 -29.88 10.60 -0.19
N PRO A 274 -29.38 9.37 0.03
CA PRO A 274 -30.23 8.19 0.07
C PRO A 274 -31.26 8.30 1.21
N THR A 275 -32.38 7.60 1.04
CA THR A 275 -33.29 7.30 2.16
C THR A 275 -32.62 6.28 3.11
N LYS A 276 -33.18 6.15 4.32
CA LYS A 276 -32.74 5.13 5.27
C LYS A 276 -32.79 3.73 4.67
N ASP A 277 -33.90 3.39 4.00
CA ASP A 277 -34.12 2.06 3.46
C ASP A 277 -33.13 1.73 2.33
N GLU A 278 -32.84 2.69 1.44
CA GLU A 278 -31.83 2.53 0.39
C GLU A 278 -30.44 2.34 0.97
N PHE A 279 -30.02 3.16 1.93
CA PHE A 279 -28.73 3.02 2.58
C PHE A 279 -28.59 1.69 3.33
N VAL A 280 -29.61 1.32 4.14
CA VAL A 280 -29.62 0.06 4.88
C VAL A 280 -29.55 -1.15 3.93
N ALA A 281 -30.33 -1.13 2.85
CA ALA A 281 -30.29 -2.19 1.84
C ALA A 281 -28.89 -2.34 1.23
N GLY A 282 -28.26 -1.24 0.78
CA GLY A 282 -26.92 -1.27 0.21
C GLY A 282 -25.85 -1.71 1.22
N TYR A 283 -25.97 -1.28 2.48
CA TYR A 283 -25.03 -1.71 3.53
C TYR A 283 -25.18 -3.21 3.85
N VAL A 284 -26.42 -3.73 3.86
CA VAL A 284 -26.72 -5.17 3.98
C VAL A 284 -26.10 -5.96 2.82
N ASP A 285 -26.18 -5.45 1.59
CA ASP A 285 -25.57 -6.09 0.43
C ASP A 285 -24.04 -6.11 0.51
N LEU A 286 -23.42 -5.04 1.02
CA LEU A 286 -21.98 -5.03 1.31
C LEU A 286 -21.62 -6.11 2.34
N ILE A 287 -22.33 -6.18 3.46
CA ILE A 287 -22.11 -7.22 4.49
C ILE A 287 -22.25 -8.63 3.88
N ARG A 288 -23.28 -8.87 3.06
CA ARG A 288 -23.51 -10.16 2.38
C ARG A 288 -22.40 -10.49 1.40
N THR A 289 -21.94 -9.53 0.63
CA THR A 289 -20.82 -9.70 -0.31
C THR A 289 -19.56 -10.11 0.42
N ILE A 290 -19.22 -9.41 1.52
CA ILE A 290 -18.07 -9.73 2.37
C ILE A 290 -18.20 -11.14 2.96
N ARG A 291 -19.38 -11.48 3.50
CA ARG A 291 -19.67 -12.81 4.05
C ARG A 291 -19.52 -13.92 3.02
N LYS A 292 -19.98 -13.69 1.80
CA LYS A 292 -19.87 -14.65 0.70
C LYS A 292 -18.41 -14.95 0.35
N MET A 293 -17.57 -13.91 0.33
CA MET A 293 -16.15 -14.04 -0.02
C MET A 293 -15.29 -14.55 1.14
N ASN A 294 -15.73 -14.33 2.39
CA ASN A 294 -15.02 -14.73 3.61
C ASN A 294 -15.96 -15.49 4.56
N PRO A 295 -16.35 -16.72 4.22
CA PRO A 295 -17.28 -17.51 5.03
C PRO A 295 -16.77 -17.73 6.46
N GLY A 296 -17.63 -17.53 7.46
CA GLY A 296 -17.32 -17.78 8.87
C GLY A 296 -16.38 -16.75 9.52
N LYS A 297 -15.96 -15.72 8.80
CA LYS A 297 -15.10 -14.68 9.36
C LYS A 297 -15.94 -13.57 10.00
N LYS A 298 -15.38 -12.89 11.02
CA LYS A 298 -16.09 -11.82 11.70
C LYS A 298 -16.18 -10.57 10.81
N ILE A 299 -17.31 -9.87 10.91
CA ILE A 299 -17.54 -8.59 10.24
C ILE A 299 -17.83 -7.56 11.33
N ILE A 300 -17.06 -6.49 11.36
CA ILE A 300 -17.14 -5.44 12.38
C ILE A 300 -17.45 -4.13 11.68
N CYS A 301 -18.65 -3.63 11.85
CA CYS A 301 -19.07 -2.38 11.27
C CYS A 301 -18.87 -1.24 12.28
N THR A 302 -18.35 -0.10 11.85
CA THR A 302 -18.26 1.10 12.65
C THR A 302 -19.20 2.16 12.11
N GLU A 303 -19.60 3.11 12.94
CA GLU A 303 -20.23 4.31 12.43
C GLU A 303 -19.26 5.13 11.57
N PRO A 304 -19.73 5.97 10.63
CA PRO A 304 -18.87 6.90 9.90
C PRO A 304 -18.08 7.81 10.84
N VAL A 305 -16.80 8.04 10.52
CA VAL A 305 -15.86 8.75 11.39
C VAL A 305 -16.22 10.23 11.62
N PRO A 306 -16.60 11.03 10.58
CA PRO A 306 -16.77 12.47 10.76
C PRO A 306 -17.95 12.82 11.67
N ASN A 307 -17.70 13.72 12.62
CA ASN A 307 -18.69 14.17 13.59
C ASN A 307 -19.96 14.74 12.94
N TRP A 308 -19.85 15.39 11.78
CA TRP A 308 -20.99 15.98 11.07
C TRP A 308 -21.98 14.94 10.49
N VAL A 309 -21.56 13.70 10.28
CA VAL A 309 -22.48 12.60 9.89
C VAL A 309 -23.42 12.27 11.04
N GLY A 310 -22.89 12.27 12.24
CA GLY A 310 -23.65 12.26 13.48
C GLY A 310 -24.54 11.03 13.70
N LYS A 311 -25.64 11.28 14.45
CA LYS A 311 -26.59 10.24 14.85
C LYS A 311 -27.18 9.47 13.67
N ARG A 312 -27.47 10.14 12.56
CA ARG A 312 -28.09 9.53 11.38
C ARG A 312 -27.23 8.40 10.82
N GLY A 313 -25.95 8.64 10.55
CA GLY A 313 -25.04 7.62 10.03
C GLY A 313 -24.89 6.44 10.98
N ARG A 314 -24.72 6.74 12.29
CA ARG A 314 -24.61 5.71 13.32
C ARG A 314 -25.84 4.79 13.35
N GLU A 315 -27.05 5.37 13.41
CA GLU A 315 -28.30 4.60 13.50
C GLU A 315 -28.57 3.77 12.24
N TRP A 316 -28.20 4.28 11.06
CA TRP A 316 -28.46 3.57 9.82
C TRP A 316 -27.47 2.40 9.60
N VAL A 317 -26.20 2.57 9.94
CA VAL A 317 -25.25 1.45 9.95
C VAL A 317 -25.68 0.39 10.97
N LYS A 318 -26.07 0.82 12.18
CA LYS A 318 -26.59 -0.09 13.21
C LYS A 318 -27.83 -0.85 12.71
N ALA A 319 -28.75 -0.18 12.04
CA ALA A 319 -29.94 -0.81 11.48
C ALA A 319 -29.62 -1.90 10.45
N ALA A 320 -28.60 -1.68 9.61
CA ALA A 320 -28.14 -2.71 8.66
C ALA A 320 -27.56 -3.93 9.39
N VAL A 321 -26.75 -3.71 10.43
CA VAL A 321 -26.23 -4.80 11.27
C VAL A 321 -27.35 -5.55 11.98
N ASP A 322 -28.31 -4.83 12.58
CA ASP A 322 -29.48 -5.43 13.24
C ASP A 322 -30.29 -6.28 12.26
N GLN A 323 -30.51 -5.80 11.03
CA GLN A 323 -31.25 -6.52 10.00
C GLN A 323 -30.58 -7.87 9.62
N VAL A 324 -29.27 -7.89 9.40
CA VAL A 324 -28.59 -9.15 9.03
C VAL A 324 -28.50 -10.11 10.20
N THR A 325 -28.32 -9.62 11.43
CA THR A 325 -28.26 -10.45 12.64
C THR A 325 -29.62 -11.04 12.99
N GLN A 326 -30.71 -10.27 12.87
CA GLN A 326 -32.08 -10.77 13.00
C GLN A 326 -32.43 -11.79 11.94
N ALA A 327 -31.87 -11.67 10.73
CA ALA A 327 -31.99 -12.68 9.68
C ALA A 327 -31.11 -13.93 9.92
N GLY A 328 -30.44 -14.04 11.06
CA GLY A 328 -29.65 -15.20 11.47
C GLY A 328 -28.17 -15.17 11.08
N MET A 329 -27.65 -14.08 10.48
CA MET A 329 -26.23 -13.95 10.21
C MET A 329 -25.44 -13.76 11.50
N LYS A 330 -24.56 -14.71 11.81
CA LYS A 330 -23.70 -14.67 13.02
C LYS A 330 -22.43 -13.88 12.76
N ASP A 331 -21.75 -13.50 13.84
CA ASP A 331 -20.43 -12.86 13.81
C ASP A 331 -20.41 -11.54 13.02
N VAL A 332 -21.47 -10.75 13.15
CA VAL A 332 -21.55 -9.37 12.69
C VAL A 332 -21.73 -8.46 13.89
N TYR A 333 -20.85 -7.48 14.02
CA TYR A 333 -20.75 -6.59 15.20
C TYR A 333 -20.84 -5.14 14.79
N PHE A 334 -21.28 -4.29 15.72
CA PHE A 334 -21.29 -2.85 15.53
C PHE A 334 -20.49 -2.17 16.65
N ILE A 335 -19.59 -1.25 16.27
CA ILE A 335 -18.82 -0.40 17.19
C ILE A 335 -19.25 1.05 16.99
N THR A 336 -19.66 1.72 18.09
CA THR A 336 -19.86 3.17 18.08
C THR A 336 -18.59 3.89 18.53
N MET A 337 -18.27 5.04 17.93
CA MET A 337 -17.08 5.85 18.24
C MET A 337 -17.45 7.22 18.81
N ASN A 338 -18.68 7.70 18.58
CA ASN A 338 -19.07 9.07 18.86
C ASN A 338 -20.17 9.17 19.96
N VAL A 339 -20.18 8.25 20.93
CA VAL A 339 -21.12 8.21 22.04
C VAL A 339 -20.40 7.85 23.34
N PRO A 340 -20.63 8.60 24.45
CA PRO A 340 -21.57 9.71 24.64
C PRO A 340 -21.14 11.03 23.99
N GLN A 341 -19.88 11.14 23.57
CA GLN A 341 -19.34 12.32 22.91
C GLN A 341 -18.47 11.90 21.72
N PRO A 342 -18.20 12.78 20.75
CA PRO A 342 -17.31 12.49 19.63
C PRO A 342 -15.94 12.00 20.07
N LEU A 343 -15.40 10.99 19.39
CA LEU A 343 -14.06 10.49 19.60
C LEU A 343 -12.99 11.52 19.18
N LEU A 344 -13.24 12.24 18.09
CA LEU A 344 -12.35 13.24 17.54
C LEU A 344 -12.83 14.65 17.84
N SER A 345 -11.90 15.56 18.12
CA SER A 345 -12.09 17.00 18.19
C SER A 345 -11.87 17.67 16.83
N GLU A 346 -12.22 18.93 16.68
CA GLU A 346 -11.98 19.69 15.42
C GLU A 346 -10.51 19.73 15.02
N SER A 347 -9.61 19.80 15.99
CA SER A 347 -8.14 19.83 15.73
C SER A 347 -7.57 18.50 15.24
N ASP A 348 -8.34 17.41 15.30
CA ASP A 348 -7.94 16.10 14.81
C ASP A 348 -8.21 15.92 13.32
N TYR A 349 -8.89 16.88 12.69
CA TYR A 349 -9.21 16.86 11.27
C TYR A 349 -8.38 17.89 10.50
N ALA A 350 -8.16 17.61 9.21
CA ALA A 350 -7.78 18.63 8.24
C ALA A 350 -8.85 19.74 8.16
N HIS A 351 -8.56 20.84 7.46
CA HIS A 351 -9.46 22.00 7.37
C HIS A 351 -10.87 21.69 6.80
N ASP A 352 -11.06 20.51 6.21
CA ASP A 352 -12.36 20.10 5.69
C ASP A 352 -13.27 19.46 6.73
N SER A 353 -12.86 19.36 7.98
CA SER A 353 -13.60 18.74 9.10
C SER A 353 -14.07 17.30 8.79
N THR A 354 -13.44 16.63 7.87
CA THR A 354 -13.83 15.30 7.36
C THR A 354 -12.70 14.30 7.46
N HIS A 355 -11.49 14.69 7.00
CA HIS A 355 -10.34 13.79 6.93
C HIS A 355 -9.47 13.97 8.18
N PRO A 356 -9.31 12.90 8.99
CA PRO A 356 -8.44 12.98 10.16
C PRO A 356 -6.97 13.16 9.78
N LEU A 357 -6.28 13.99 10.53
CA LEU A 357 -4.81 14.06 10.54
C LEU A 357 -4.21 12.82 11.22
N GLN A 358 -2.89 12.71 11.27
CA GLN A 358 -2.21 11.53 11.86
C GLN A 358 -2.60 11.29 13.32
N GLU A 359 -2.76 12.37 14.11
CA GLU A 359 -3.21 12.29 15.51
C GLU A 359 -4.66 11.78 15.60
N GLY A 360 -5.54 12.21 14.70
CA GLY A 360 -6.90 11.70 14.60
C GLY A 360 -6.94 10.22 14.25
N HIS A 361 -6.13 9.80 13.27
CA HIS A 361 -5.96 8.38 12.94
C HIS A 361 -5.41 7.56 14.10
N GLN A 362 -4.49 8.12 14.89
CA GLN A 362 -3.98 7.43 16.08
C GLN A 362 -5.08 7.24 17.13
N LYS A 363 -5.88 8.28 17.42
CA LYS A 363 -7.01 8.18 18.36
C LYS A 363 -8.03 7.13 17.93
N ILE A 364 -8.35 7.08 16.62
CA ILE A 364 -9.24 6.04 16.07
C ILE A 364 -8.61 4.66 16.29
N ALA A 365 -7.32 4.51 16.01
CA ALA A 365 -6.63 3.24 16.15
C ALA A 365 -6.58 2.76 17.60
N ASP A 366 -6.25 3.64 18.54
CA ASP A 366 -6.21 3.33 19.97
C ASP A 366 -7.57 2.86 20.48
N TYR A 367 -8.64 3.55 20.04
CA TYR A 367 -10.01 3.19 20.44
C TYR A 367 -10.45 1.84 19.83
N LEU A 368 -10.21 1.64 18.54
CA LEU A 368 -10.65 0.42 17.83
C LEU A 368 -9.85 -0.82 18.24
N LYS A 369 -8.57 -0.66 18.56
CA LYS A 369 -7.70 -1.76 18.96
C LYS A 369 -8.35 -2.61 20.08
N ASP A 370 -8.74 -2.00 21.18
CA ASP A 370 -9.29 -2.71 22.33
C ASP A 370 -10.66 -3.35 22.02
N LYS A 371 -11.49 -2.67 21.23
CA LYS A 371 -12.80 -3.18 20.80
C LYS A 371 -12.66 -4.39 19.88
N ILE A 372 -11.75 -4.31 18.91
CA ILE A 372 -11.48 -5.41 17.98
C ILE A 372 -10.86 -6.58 18.74
N ALA A 373 -9.86 -6.35 19.60
CA ALA A 373 -9.26 -7.39 20.43
C ALA A 373 -10.32 -8.15 21.24
N ALA A 374 -11.23 -7.43 21.91
CA ALA A 374 -12.32 -8.04 22.69
C ALA A 374 -13.25 -8.90 21.82
N ILE A 375 -13.67 -8.37 20.63
CA ILE A 375 -14.53 -9.11 19.69
C ILE A 375 -13.81 -10.37 19.16
N MET A 376 -12.52 -10.26 18.90
CA MET A 376 -11.72 -11.37 18.36
C MET A 376 -11.30 -12.39 19.41
N GLY A 377 -11.36 -12.05 20.70
CA GLY A 377 -10.77 -12.84 21.77
C GLY A 377 -9.25 -12.86 21.72
N TRP A 378 -8.65 -11.75 21.29
CA TRP A 378 -7.20 -11.58 21.25
C TRP A 378 -6.71 -10.83 22.50
N ASP A 379 -5.54 -11.20 22.97
CA ASP A 379 -4.84 -10.40 23.96
C ASP A 379 -4.44 -9.05 23.31
N SER A 380 -4.69 -7.96 24.02
CA SER A 380 -4.45 -6.58 23.56
C SER A 380 -3.14 -6.02 24.11
#